data_6cb001ade702a23aaae72e81c458a879
#
_entry.id   6cb001ade702a23aaae72e81c458a879
#
_cell.length_a   1.000
_cell.length_b   1.000
_cell.length_c   1.000
_cell.angle_alpha   90.00
_cell.angle_beta   90.00
_cell.angle_gamma   90.00
#
_symmetry.space_group_name_H-M   'P 1'
#
loop_
_entity.id
_entity.type
_entity.pdbx_description
1 polymer ?
#
loop_
_entity_poly.entity_id
_entity_poly.type
_entity_poly.pdbx_seq_one_letter_code
_entity_poly.pdbx_strand_id
1 'polypeptide(L)'
;YLVASTSLEPFMGGLYDFAESGTFPSVTSATITDIKVDKEDGYELTQDADNLFWNVSDGKDTEKADTTKAGNVTSAIGSLAYDKFVDYNCMDDAKYGFDDPYAVVTVKYTEEEAVESDEEDADSEESTESSEENTDADSDTAESADASEEDSSEDEQETRTVEKTLTIYVGDETGDDRYVKVDDSKEVYTITKDSLTDILDSTIYDFYSLTVNYVSVNDLDSLEIKSDDGDHTVDVVRETAKAEDEEESDTDTDTSDESSADVD
;
A
#
# COMPACT_ATOMS: atom_id res chain seq x y z
N TYR A 1 -42.85 -26.49 26.29
CA TYR A 1 -42.11 -25.26 26.39
C TYR A 1 -42.18 -24.51 25.06
N LEU A 2 -42.45 -23.19 25.09
CA LEU A 2 -42.42 -22.32 23.93
C LEU A 2 -41.12 -21.53 23.97
N VAL A 3 -40.37 -21.53 22.89
CA VAL A 3 -39.16 -20.74 22.72
C VAL A 3 -39.47 -19.58 21.76
N ALA A 4 -39.05 -18.38 22.11
CA ALA A 4 -39.24 -17.23 21.20
C ALA A 4 -38.50 -17.47 19.87
N SER A 5 -39.12 -17.11 18.76
CA SER A 5 -38.50 -17.27 17.42
C SER A 5 -37.16 -16.56 17.30
N THR A 6 -37.04 -15.39 17.93
CA THR A 6 -35.79 -14.62 17.98
C THR A 6 -34.63 -15.35 18.63
N SER A 7 -34.92 -16.31 19.57
CA SER A 7 -33.87 -17.14 20.18
C SER A 7 -33.37 -18.25 19.27
N LEU A 8 -34.11 -18.55 18.19
CA LEU A 8 -33.78 -19.58 17.21
C LEU A 8 -33.12 -18.98 15.98
N GLU A 9 -33.28 -17.70 15.71
CA GLU A 9 -32.71 -17.02 14.52
C GLU A 9 -31.21 -17.30 14.34
N PRO A 10 -30.34 -17.25 15.40
CA PRO A 10 -28.94 -17.56 15.22
C PRO A 10 -28.64 -18.99 14.73
N PHE A 11 -29.60 -19.90 14.85
CA PHE A 11 -29.46 -21.30 14.44
C PHE A 11 -30.19 -21.65 13.13
N MET A 12 -30.81 -20.64 12.51
CA MET A 12 -31.60 -20.83 11.26
C MET A 12 -30.76 -20.56 10.01
N GLY A 13 -29.51 -20.20 10.16
CA GLY A 13 -28.60 -19.94 9.06
C GLY A 13 -28.27 -21.18 8.22
N GLY A 14 -27.81 -20.96 6.99
CA GLY A 14 -27.27 -21.99 6.11
C GLY A 14 -25.84 -22.37 6.46
N LEU A 15 -25.26 -23.28 5.68
CA LEU A 15 -23.88 -23.75 5.88
C LEU A 15 -22.87 -22.60 5.92
N TYR A 16 -23.01 -21.66 4.99
CA TYR A 16 -22.06 -20.57 4.81
C TYR A 16 -22.20 -19.43 5.85
N ASP A 17 -23.38 -19.36 6.54
CA ASP A 17 -23.56 -18.43 7.65
C ASP A 17 -22.78 -18.83 8.89
N PHE A 18 -22.36 -20.12 8.94
CA PHE A 18 -21.58 -20.69 10.05
C PHE A 18 -20.15 -21.06 9.65
N ALA A 19 -19.85 -21.04 8.36
CA ALA A 19 -18.50 -21.31 7.88
C ALA A 19 -17.57 -20.14 8.24
N GLU A 20 -16.36 -20.44 8.63
CA GLU A 20 -15.31 -19.44 8.75
C GLU A 20 -14.98 -18.91 7.34
N SER A 21 -15.19 -17.62 7.14
CA SER A 21 -14.85 -16.95 5.89
C SER A 21 -13.35 -16.69 5.86
N GLY A 22 -12.71 -17.01 4.74
CA GLY A 22 -11.34 -16.57 4.48
C GLY A 22 -11.25 -15.03 4.46
N THR A 23 -10.05 -14.51 4.60
CA THR A 23 -9.76 -13.09 4.43
C THR A 23 -9.24 -12.83 3.02
N PHE A 24 -9.59 -11.67 2.46
CA PHE A 24 -9.00 -11.27 1.18
C PHE A 24 -7.48 -11.09 1.35
N PRO A 25 -6.65 -11.52 0.37
CA PRO A 25 -5.21 -11.33 0.44
C PRO A 25 -4.83 -9.87 0.69
N SER A 26 -3.99 -9.64 1.70
CA SER A 26 -3.55 -8.29 2.04
C SER A 26 -2.48 -7.83 1.07
N VAL A 27 -2.75 -6.76 0.34
CA VAL A 27 -1.79 -6.10 -0.54
C VAL A 27 -1.64 -4.66 -0.09
N THR A 28 -0.41 -4.24 0.19
CA THR A 28 -0.15 -2.85 0.54
C THR A 28 -0.10 -2.00 -0.72
N SER A 29 -0.93 -0.96 -0.80
CA SER A 29 -1.02 -0.10 -1.99
C SER A 29 0.32 0.50 -2.43
N ALA A 30 1.23 0.77 -1.49
CA ALA A 30 2.55 1.34 -1.76
C ALA A 30 3.56 0.34 -2.37
N THR A 31 3.29 -0.97 -2.27
CA THR A 31 4.17 -2.02 -2.81
C THR A 31 3.73 -2.55 -4.16
N ILE A 32 2.58 -2.07 -4.67
CA ILE A 32 2.07 -2.46 -5.99
C ILE A 32 2.95 -1.82 -7.08
N THR A 33 3.41 -2.65 -8.02
CA THR A 33 4.25 -2.24 -9.16
C THR A 33 3.52 -2.28 -10.49
N ASP A 34 2.59 -3.22 -10.64
CA ASP A 34 1.83 -3.42 -11.88
C ASP A 34 0.39 -3.79 -11.57
N ILE A 35 -0.53 -3.26 -12.35
CA ILE A 35 -1.95 -3.61 -12.33
C ILE A 35 -2.41 -3.80 -13.75
N LYS A 36 -2.93 -4.97 -14.06
CA LYS A 36 -3.57 -5.24 -15.35
C LYS A 36 -5.03 -5.58 -15.13
N VAL A 37 -5.91 -4.85 -15.78
CA VAL A 37 -7.36 -5.10 -15.80
C VAL A 37 -7.73 -5.58 -17.19
N ASP A 38 -7.97 -6.87 -17.33
CA ASP A 38 -8.35 -7.52 -18.58
C ASP A 38 -9.88 -7.60 -18.65
N LYS A 39 -10.48 -6.71 -19.44
CA LYS A 39 -11.91 -6.59 -19.72
C LYS A 39 -12.12 -5.85 -21.03
N GLU A 40 -13.37 -5.68 -21.49
CA GLU A 40 -13.67 -4.72 -22.57
C GLU A 40 -13.24 -3.31 -22.11
N ASP A 41 -12.44 -2.61 -22.93
CA ASP A 41 -11.82 -1.33 -22.58
C ASP A 41 -10.91 -1.41 -21.33
N GLY A 42 -10.21 -2.53 -21.16
CA GLY A 42 -9.25 -2.73 -20.08
C GLY A 42 -8.00 -1.87 -20.21
N TYR A 43 -7.17 -1.89 -19.18
CA TYR A 43 -5.96 -1.08 -19.09
C TYR A 43 -4.87 -1.80 -18.28
N GLU A 44 -3.64 -1.33 -18.43
CA GLU A 44 -2.50 -1.77 -17.65
C GLU A 44 -1.79 -0.54 -17.07
N LEU A 45 -1.56 -0.54 -15.76
CA LEU A 45 -0.77 0.45 -15.04
C LEU A 45 0.54 -0.18 -14.62
N THR A 46 1.67 0.48 -14.93
CA THR A 46 3.01 0.04 -14.52
C THR A 46 3.77 1.20 -13.91
N GLN A 47 4.50 0.94 -12.83
CA GLN A 47 5.45 1.92 -12.31
C GLN A 47 6.68 1.98 -13.20
N ASP A 48 7.29 3.15 -13.34
CA ASP A 48 8.58 3.27 -14.00
C ASP A 48 9.71 2.65 -13.14
N ALA A 49 10.89 2.48 -13.75
CA ALA A 49 12.02 1.82 -13.09
C ALA A 49 12.47 2.49 -11.79
N ASP A 50 12.17 3.78 -11.63
CA ASP A 50 12.53 4.55 -10.43
C ASP A 50 11.36 4.64 -9.44
N ASN A 51 10.21 4.00 -9.74
CA ASN A 51 8.96 4.01 -8.95
C ASN A 51 8.41 5.42 -8.65
N LEU A 52 8.75 6.39 -9.50
CA LEU A 52 8.34 7.78 -9.32
C LEU A 52 7.05 8.12 -10.05
N PHE A 53 6.75 7.41 -11.14
CA PHE A 53 5.62 7.69 -12.00
C PHE A 53 4.90 6.42 -12.40
N TRP A 54 3.62 6.57 -12.71
CA TRP A 54 2.83 5.52 -13.32
C TRP A 54 2.70 5.75 -14.82
N ASN A 55 2.73 4.68 -15.58
CA ASN A 55 2.39 4.63 -16.99
C ASN A 55 1.10 3.86 -17.16
N VAL A 56 0.28 4.25 -18.14
CA VAL A 56 -0.94 3.53 -18.53
C VAL A 56 -0.81 3.06 -19.96
N SER A 57 -1.28 1.85 -20.23
CA SER A 57 -1.26 1.24 -21.58
C SER A 57 -2.58 0.52 -21.87
N ASP A 58 -3.00 0.50 -23.15
CA ASP A 58 -4.06 -0.36 -23.68
C ASP A 58 -3.49 -1.59 -24.43
N GLY A 59 -2.20 -1.85 -24.25
CA GLY A 59 -1.45 -2.90 -24.95
C GLY A 59 -0.93 -2.50 -26.34
N LYS A 60 -1.17 -1.26 -26.81
CA LYS A 60 -0.65 -0.71 -28.07
C LYS A 60 0.23 0.50 -27.80
N ASP A 61 -0.32 1.45 -27.09
CA ASP A 61 0.31 2.71 -26.75
C ASP A 61 0.53 2.77 -25.23
N THR A 62 1.58 3.45 -24.82
CA THR A 62 1.90 3.67 -23.40
C THR A 62 2.10 5.15 -23.18
N GLU A 63 1.36 5.71 -22.22
CA GLU A 63 1.39 7.12 -21.88
C GLU A 63 1.61 7.28 -20.37
N LYS A 64 2.07 8.45 -19.96
CA LYS A 64 2.24 8.77 -18.56
C LYS A 64 0.87 8.93 -17.89
N ALA A 65 0.65 8.17 -16.82
CA ALA A 65 -0.59 8.22 -16.08
C ALA A 65 -0.65 9.38 -15.08
N ASP A 66 -1.87 9.85 -14.80
CA ASP A 66 -2.13 10.71 -13.67
C ASP A 66 -1.91 9.94 -12.36
N THR A 67 -0.98 10.44 -11.55
CA THR A 67 -0.56 9.77 -10.30
C THR A 67 -1.71 9.65 -9.29
N THR A 68 -2.63 10.61 -9.26
CA THR A 68 -3.78 10.58 -8.35
C THR A 68 -4.74 9.47 -8.75
N LYS A 69 -5.00 9.33 -10.04
CA LYS A 69 -5.88 8.29 -10.57
C LYS A 69 -5.30 6.89 -10.37
N ALA A 70 -4.01 6.71 -10.68
CA ALA A 70 -3.31 5.46 -10.39
C ALA A 70 -3.33 5.16 -8.88
N GLY A 71 -3.09 6.16 -8.03
CA GLY A 71 -3.17 6.04 -6.57
C GLY A 71 -4.55 5.63 -6.05
N ASN A 72 -5.64 6.07 -6.67
CA ASN A 72 -6.99 5.62 -6.31
C ASN A 72 -7.16 4.13 -6.57
N VAL A 73 -6.70 3.64 -7.73
CA VAL A 73 -6.77 2.21 -8.07
C VAL A 73 -5.94 1.35 -7.12
N THR A 74 -4.69 1.75 -6.83
CA THR A 74 -3.84 1.00 -5.88
C THR A 74 -4.44 0.98 -4.48
N SER A 75 -5.05 2.09 -4.05
CA SER A 75 -5.74 2.20 -2.76
C SER A 75 -7.00 1.34 -2.71
N ALA A 76 -7.77 1.31 -3.80
CA ALA A 76 -8.95 0.45 -3.93
C ALA A 76 -8.55 -1.02 -3.79
N ILE A 77 -7.50 -1.47 -4.51
CA ILE A 77 -6.98 -2.84 -4.42
C ILE A 77 -6.54 -3.16 -2.99
N GLY A 78 -5.77 -2.28 -2.35
CA GLY A 78 -5.29 -2.47 -0.97
C GLY A 78 -6.40 -2.49 0.09
N SER A 79 -7.60 -2.03 -0.24
CA SER A 79 -8.77 -2.01 0.65
C SER A 79 -9.83 -3.07 0.33
N LEU A 80 -9.61 -3.93 -0.68
CA LEU A 80 -10.56 -4.97 -1.03
C LEU A 80 -10.79 -5.94 0.15
N ALA A 81 -12.02 -6.30 0.34
CA ALA A 81 -12.44 -7.28 1.33
C ALA A 81 -13.62 -8.10 0.81
N TYR A 82 -13.69 -9.36 1.20
CA TYR A 82 -14.84 -10.18 0.92
C TYR A 82 -16.07 -9.69 1.71
N ASP A 83 -17.25 -9.69 1.06
CA ASP A 83 -18.53 -9.41 1.70
C ASP A 83 -19.18 -10.70 2.24
N LYS A 84 -19.31 -11.70 1.38
CA LYS A 84 -19.95 -12.98 1.74
C LYS A 84 -19.16 -14.17 1.21
N PHE A 85 -19.17 -15.26 1.95
CA PHE A 85 -18.71 -16.56 1.51
C PHE A 85 -19.84 -17.29 0.79
N VAL A 86 -19.60 -17.73 -0.44
CA VAL A 86 -20.65 -18.28 -1.33
C VAL A 86 -20.49 -19.77 -1.59
N ASP A 87 -19.27 -20.23 -1.88
CA ASP A 87 -18.99 -21.62 -2.22
C ASP A 87 -17.55 -21.96 -1.82
N TYR A 88 -17.37 -23.05 -1.06
CA TYR A 88 -16.05 -23.49 -0.61
C TYR A 88 -15.32 -24.36 -1.65
N ASN A 89 -16.02 -24.86 -2.66
CA ASN A 89 -15.44 -25.75 -3.67
C ASN A 89 -16.20 -25.65 -4.99
N CYS A 90 -15.98 -24.55 -5.69
CA CYS A 90 -16.52 -24.32 -7.02
C CYS A 90 -16.03 -25.39 -7.99
N MET A 91 -16.96 -26.17 -8.54
CA MET A 91 -16.69 -27.20 -9.53
C MET A 91 -17.25 -26.82 -10.91
N ASP A 92 -18.00 -25.75 -11.01
CA ASP A 92 -18.64 -25.23 -12.22
C ASP A 92 -18.46 -23.71 -12.26
N ASP A 93 -17.44 -23.26 -12.97
CA ASP A 93 -17.09 -21.87 -13.13
C ASP A 93 -18.20 -21.07 -13.81
N ALA A 94 -18.97 -21.71 -14.71
CA ALA A 94 -20.08 -21.07 -15.40
C ALA A 94 -21.23 -20.65 -14.46
N LYS A 95 -21.32 -21.28 -13.30
CA LYS A 95 -22.34 -20.94 -12.29
C LYS A 95 -22.20 -19.52 -11.75
N TYR A 96 -20.98 -19.00 -11.76
CA TYR A 96 -20.62 -17.70 -11.19
C TYR A 96 -20.03 -16.74 -12.23
N GLY A 97 -19.99 -17.16 -13.51
CA GLY A 97 -19.48 -16.35 -14.61
C GLY A 97 -17.94 -16.35 -14.70
N PHE A 98 -17.26 -17.36 -14.16
CA PHE A 98 -15.78 -17.42 -14.23
C PHE A 98 -15.25 -18.15 -15.46
N ASP A 99 -16.10 -18.80 -16.26
CA ASP A 99 -15.75 -19.38 -17.56
C ASP A 99 -15.59 -18.30 -18.64
N ASP A 100 -16.28 -17.15 -18.48
CA ASP A 100 -16.14 -15.94 -19.27
C ASP A 100 -16.20 -14.74 -18.30
N PRO A 101 -15.17 -14.48 -17.52
CA PRO A 101 -15.22 -13.51 -16.43
C PRO A 101 -15.43 -12.09 -16.95
N TYR A 102 -16.22 -11.31 -16.24
CA TYR A 102 -16.42 -9.89 -16.54
C TYR A 102 -15.12 -9.12 -16.57
N ALA A 103 -14.19 -9.45 -15.67
CA ALA A 103 -12.83 -8.92 -15.65
C ALA A 103 -11.87 -9.88 -14.98
N VAL A 104 -10.61 -9.83 -15.38
CA VAL A 104 -9.50 -10.44 -14.65
C VAL A 104 -8.53 -9.34 -14.25
N VAL A 105 -8.34 -9.15 -12.94
CA VAL A 105 -7.42 -8.15 -12.40
C VAL A 105 -6.16 -8.87 -11.91
N THR A 106 -5.03 -8.56 -12.51
CA THR A 106 -3.70 -9.08 -12.12
C THR A 106 -2.92 -7.97 -11.47
N VAL A 107 -2.46 -8.20 -10.25
CA VAL A 107 -1.70 -7.23 -9.45
C VAL A 107 -0.33 -7.82 -9.14
N LYS A 108 0.75 -7.13 -9.50
CA LYS A 108 2.09 -7.46 -9.03
C LYS A 108 2.49 -6.50 -7.92
N TYR A 109 3.08 -7.03 -6.90
CA TYR A 109 3.51 -6.26 -5.74
C TYR A 109 4.74 -6.89 -5.09
N THR A 110 5.40 -6.13 -4.25
CA THR A 110 6.55 -6.61 -3.49
C THR A 110 6.19 -6.83 -2.03
N GLU A 111 6.77 -7.84 -1.43
CA GLU A 111 6.63 -8.16 -0.01
C GLU A 111 8.00 -8.46 0.59
N GLU A 112 8.20 -8.06 1.83
CA GLU A 112 9.41 -8.40 2.56
C GLU A 112 9.21 -9.72 3.29
N GLU A 113 10.03 -10.70 2.95
CA GLU A 113 10.08 -12.01 3.63
C GLU A 113 11.33 -12.10 4.49
N ALA A 114 11.17 -12.61 5.72
CA ALA A 114 12.32 -12.93 6.56
C ALA A 114 13.17 -14.00 5.89
N VAL A 115 14.48 -13.79 5.86
CA VAL A 115 15.43 -14.82 5.42
C VAL A 115 15.52 -15.87 6.53
N GLU A 116 14.94 -17.06 6.30
CA GLU A 116 15.22 -18.18 7.17
C GLU A 116 16.70 -18.56 6.98
N SER A 117 17.48 -18.45 8.04
CA SER A 117 18.83 -19.01 8.03
C SER A 117 18.71 -20.51 7.97
N ASP A 118 19.08 -21.11 6.84
CA ASP A 118 19.30 -22.55 6.74
C ASP A 118 20.47 -22.90 7.66
N GLU A 119 20.17 -23.17 8.93
CA GLU A 119 21.08 -23.95 9.76
C GLU A 119 21.05 -25.39 9.22
N GLU A 120 22.01 -25.70 8.36
CA GLU A 120 22.31 -27.06 7.98
C GLU A 120 22.51 -27.90 9.27
N ASP A 121 21.57 -28.81 9.54
CA ASP A 121 21.70 -29.87 10.51
C ASP A 121 22.98 -30.67 10.19
N ALA A 122 24.04 -30.32 10.84
CA ALA A 122 25.22 -31.21 10.94
C ALA A 122 24.92 -32.27 11.99
N ASP A 123 24.46 -33.40 11.46
CA ASP A 123 24.50 -34.74 12.05
C ASP A 123 25.47 -34.89 13.23
N SER A 124 24.90 -35.21 14.39
CA SER A 124 25.67 -35.84 15.47
C SER A 124 24.78 -36.82 16.19
N GLU A 125 24.89 -38.07 15.77
CA GLU A 125 24.35 -39.22 16.46
C GLU A 125 25.01 -39.43 17.83
N GLU A 126 24.17 -39.98 18.74
CA GLU A 126 24.45 -40.93 19.80
C GLU A 126 25.02 -40.45 21.15
N SER A 127 24.24 -40.48 22.21
CA SER A 127 24.18 -41.62 23.15
C SER A 127 23.37 -41.30 24.40
N THR A 128 22.41 -42.15 24.61
CA THR A 128 21.82 -42.76 25.83
C THR A 128 22.34 -42.38 27.23
N GLU A 129 21.31 -42.37 28.08
CA GLU A 129 21.18 -42.82 29.48
C GLU A 129 21.16 -41.78 30.59
N SER A 130 19.95 -41.64 31.13
CA SER A 130 19.52 -42.17 32.44
C SER A 130 19.93 -41.41 33.69
N SER A 131 18.92 -41.06 34.38
CA SER A 131 18.54 -41.17 35.82
C SER A 131 18.47 -39.88 36.60
N GLU A 132 17.26 -39.63 36.96
CA GLU A 132 16.63 -39.59 38.30
C GLU A 132 17.30 -38.68 39.36
N GLU A 133 16.45 -37.89 39.85
CA GLU A 133 15.98 -37.70 41.24
C GLU A 133 16.56 -36.57 42.06
N ASN A 134 15.62 -35.73 42.38
CA ASN A 134 15.25 -35.23 43.73
C ASN A 134 15.96 -34.05 44.37
N THR A 135 15.09 -33.23 44.78
CA THR A 135 14.76 -32.61 46.09
C THR A 135 15.31 -31.24 46.36
N ASP A 136 14.31 -30.43 46.54
CA ASP A 136 13.95 -29.57 47.71
C ASP A 136 14.93 -28.51 48.24
N ALA A 137 14.23 -27.44 48.51
CA ALA A 137 14.29 -26.54 49.66
C ALA A 137 15.02 -25.20 49.49
N ASP A 138 14.18 -24.20 49.36
CA ASP A 138 13.90 -23.10 50.35
C ASP A 138 14.99 -22.09 50.66
N SER A 139 14.51 -20.91 50.72
CA SER A 139 14.91 -19.76 51.53
C SER A 139 15.61 -18.57 50.87
N ASP A 140 14.80 -17.61 50.56
CA ASP A 140 14.71 -16.28 51.21
C ASP A 140 15.88 -15.29 51.11
N THR A 141 15.50 -14.11 50.74
CA THR A 141 15.92 -12.81 51.21
C THR A 141 16.82 -11.92 50.31
N ALA A 142 16.16 -10.80 50.00
CA ALA A 142 16.63 -9.42 49.97
C ALA A 142 17.36 -8.83 48.76
N GLU A 143 16.59 -7.95 48.10
CA GLU A 143 16.91 -6.53 47.83
C GLU A 143 18.34 -6.18 47.39
N SER A 144 18.50 -5.84 46.12
CA SER A 144 19.32 -4.68 45.76
C SER A 144 18.92 -4.20 44.38
N ALA A 145 18.46 -2.97 44.31
CA ALA A 145 18.27 -2.22 43.06
C ALA A 145 19.60 -1.94 42.41
N ASP A 146 19.78 -2.38 41.18
CA ASP A 146 20.74 -1.78 40.26
C ASP A 146 20.12 -1.68 38.87
N ALA A 147 20.13 -0.46 38.36
CA ALA A 147 19.63 -0.10 37.06
C ALA A 147 20.62 -0.62 36.01
N SER A 148 20.28 -1.71 35.36
CA SER A 148 20.95 -2.10 34.13
C SER A 148 20.10 -1.64 32.96
N GLU A 149 20.72 -0.80 32.15
CA GLU A 149 20.29 -0.41 30.82
C GLU A 149 20.00 -1.69 30.04
N GLU A 150 18.72 -1.88 29.66
CA GLU A 150 18.35 -2.89 28.69
C GLU A 150 18.88 -2.45 27.33
N ASP A 151 20.03 -2.99 26.96
CA ASP A 151 20.49 -3.09 25.59
C ASP A 151 19.52 -4.03 24.86
N SER A 152 18.47 -3.46 24.28
CA SER A 152 17.62 -4.15 23.33
C SER A 152 18.41 -4.30 22.03
N SER A 153 19.20 -5.36 21.96
CA SER A 153 19.61 -5.89 20.67
C SER A 153 18.34 -6.35 19.95
N GLU A 154 17.75 -5.47 19.14
CA GLU A 154 16.84 -5.86 18.11
C GLU A 154 17.63 -6.80 17.18
N ASP A 155 17.31 -8.08 17.21
CA ASP A 155 17.73 -9.02 16.19
C ASP A 155 17.16 -8.49 14.87
N GLU A 156 17.98 -7.76 14.10
CA GLU A 156 17.66 -7.39 12.73
C GLU A 156 17.59 -8.68 11.92
N GLN A 157 16.39 -9.28 11.85
CA GLN A 157 16.13 -10.36 10.92
C GLN A 157 16.39 -9.82 9.51
N GLU A 158 17.32 -10.43 8.82
CA GLU A 158 17.55 -10.11 7.41
C GLU A 158 16.27 -10.41 6.64
N THR A 159 15.74 -9.39 5.95
CA THR A 159 14.57 -9.52 5.07
C THR A 159 15.02 -9.43 3.62
N ARG A 160 14.32 -10.14 2.75
CA ARG A 160 14.46 -10.02 1.30
C ARG A 160 13.15 -9.54 0.69
N THR A 161 13.23 -8.69 -0.30
CA THR A 161 12.08 -8.28 -1.10
C THR A 161 11.77 -9.36 -2.15
N VAL A 162 10.53 -9.83 -2.17
CA VAL A 162 10.03 -10.84 -3.11
C VAL A 162 8.89 -10.25 -3.93
N GLU A 163 8.91 -10.48 -5.23
CA GLU A 163 7.80 -10.13 -6.11
C GLU A 163 6.70 -11.20 -6.01
N LYS A 164 5.46 -10.75 -5.81
CA LYS A 164 4.26 -11.61 -5.76
C LYS A 164 3.24 -11.14 -6.78
N THR A 165 2.38 -12.08 -7.16
CA THR A 165 1.28 -11.80 -8.10
C THR A 165 -0.02 -12.27 -7.46
N LEU A 166 -1.03 -11.43 -7.49
CA LEU A 166 -2.41 -11.71 -7.10
C LEU A 166 -3.29 -11.62 -8.33
N THR A 167 -4.09 -12.65 -8.61
CA THR A 167 -5.05 -12.65 -9.72
C THR A 167 -6.46 -12.73 -9.15
N ILE A 168 -7.30 -11.76 -9.48
CA ILE A 168 -8.68 -11.66 -9.05
C ILE A 168 -9.58 -11.89 -10.27
N TYR A 169 -10.36 -12.95 -10.25
CA TYR A 169 -11.39 -13.21 -11.25
C TYR A 169 -12.68 -12.60 -10.77
N VAL A 170 -13.27 -11.72 -11.56
CA VAL A 170 -14.54 -11.06 -11.29
C VAL A 170 -15.58 -11.65 -12.23
N GLY A 171 -16.56 -12.35 -11.67
CA GLY A 171 -17.63 -13.01 -12.39
C GLY A 171 -18.89 -12.18 -12.49
N ASP A 172 -20.04 -12.90 -12.52
CA ASP A 172 -21.37 -12.31 -12.67
C ASP A 172 -21.80 -11.44 -11.50
N GLU A 173 -22.78 -10.58 -11.76
CA GLU A 173 -23.42 -9.77 -10.72
C GLU A 173 -24.40 -10.59 -9.88
N THR A 174 -24.45 -10.28 -8.61
CA THR A 174 -25.43 -10.82 -7.66
C THR A 174 -25.93 -9.71 -6.72
N GLY A 175 -27.00 -9.06 -7.10
CA GLY A 175 -27.52 -7.89 -6.39
C GLY A 175 -26.57 -6.70 -6.50
N ASP A 176 -26.11 -6.20 -5.36
CA ASP A 176 -25.15 -5.09 -5.28
C ASP A 176 -23.69 -5.55 -5.30
N ASP A 177 -23.48 -6.87 -5.40
CA ASP A 177 -22.16 -7.49 -5.34
C ASP A 177 -21.79 -8.13 -6.69
N ARG A 178 -20.54 -8.55 -6.83
CA ARG A 178 -20.04 -9.47 -7.86
C ARG A 178 -19.41 -10.69 -7.22
N TYR A 179 -19.54 -11.84 -7.89
CA TYR A 179 -18.79 -13.02 -7.53
C TYR A 179 -17.31 -12.83 -7.80
N VAL A 180 -16.47 -13.27 -6.89
CA VAL A 180 -15.02 -13.21 -7.04
C VAL A 180 -14.38 -14.51 -6.58
N LYS A 181 -13.27 -14.87 -7.22
CA LYS A 181 -12.31 -15.86 -6.76
C LYS A 181 -10.89 -15.33 -6.97
N VAL A 182 -9.95 -15.83 -6.19
CA VAL A 182 -8.57 -15.34 -6.20
C VAL A 182 -7.64 -16.49 -6.54
N ASP A 183 -6.72 -16.25 -7.45
CA ASP A 183 -5.72 -17.19 -7.92
C ASP A 183 -6.34 -18.56 -8.31
N ASP A 184 -5.72 -19.65 -7.95
CA ASP A 184 -6.22 -21.00 -8.21
C ASP A 184 -7.22 -21.52 -7.15
N SER A 185 -7.72 -20.62 -6.28
CA SER A 185 -8.70 -20.98 -5.25
C SER A 185 -10.02 -21.48 -5.89
N LYS A 186 -10.61 -22.45 -5.24
CA LYS A 186 -11.97 -22.91 -5.56
C LYS A 186 -13.02 -22.25 -4.70
N GLU A 187 -12.63 -21.42 -3.78
CA GLU A 187 -13.55 -20.68 -2.94
C GLU A 187 -14.11 -19.48 -3.68
N VAL A 188 -15.41 -19.32 -3.59
CA VAL A 188 -16.13 -18.20 -4.20
C VAL A 188 -16.66 -17.30 -3.11
N TYR A 189 -16.41 -16.03 -3.28
CA TYR A 189 -16.87 -14.96 -2.41
C TYR A 189 -17.64 -13.92 -3.20
N THR A 190 -18.18 -12.93 -2.53
CA THR A 190 -18.65 -11.70 -3.18
C THR A 190 -17.83 -10.51 -2.69
N ILE A 191 -17.73 -9.49 -3.55
CA ILE A 191 -17.25 -8.15 -3.24
C ILE A 191 -18.31 -7.16 -3.72
N THR A 192 -18.53 -6.08 -2.97
CA THR A 192 -19.48 -5.03 -3.36
C THR A 192 -19.01 -4.33 -4.64
N LYS A 193 -19.94 -3.99 -5.53
CA LYS A 193 -19.61 -3.25 -6.76
C LYS A 193 -18.97 -1.91 -6.47
N ASP A 194 -19.39 -1.24 -5.41
CA ASP A 194 -18.80 0.05 -4.98
C ASP A 194 -17.30 -0.06 -4.72
N SER A 195 -16.84 -1.16 -4.08
CA SER A 195 -15.42 -1.39 -3.82
C SER A 195 -14.60 -1.68 -5.08
N LEU A 196 -15.25 -2.12 -6.15
CA LEU A 196 -14.64 -2.43 -7.44
C LEU A 196 -14.68 -1.26 -8.43
N THR A 197 -15.42 -0.19 -8.13
CA THR A 197 -15.68 0.94 -9.04
C THR A 197 -14.40 1.58 -9.57
N ASP A 198 -13.48 1.97 -8.70
CA ASP A 198 -12.24 2.63 -9.13
C ASP A 198 -11.36 1.71 -10.01
N ILE A 199 -11.50 0.39 -9.86
CA ILE A 199 -10.74 -0.61 -10.60
C ILE A 199 -11.43 -0.92 -11.94
N LEU A 200 -12.74 -1.20 -11.91
CA LEU A 200 -13.44 -1.76 -13.06
C LEU A 200 -14.10 -0.72 -13.96
N ASP A 201 -14.53 0.43 -13.43
CA ASP A 201 -15.20 1.47 -14.21
C ASP A 201 -14.21 2.44 -14.86
N SER A 202 -12.92 2.36 -14.50
CA SER A 202 -11.86 3.13 -15.14
C SER A 202 -11.51 2.60 -16.53
N THR A 203 -11.15 3.52 -17.42
CA THR A 203 -10.64 3.27 -18.77
C THR A 203 -9.27 3.94 -18.93
N ILE A 204 -8.53 3.61 -19.99
CA ILE A 204 -7.23 4.25 -20.28
C ILE A 204 -7.32 5.78 -20.28
N TYR A 205 -8.44 6.34 -20.76
CA TYR A 205 -8.63 7.79 -20.88
C TYR A 205 -8.74 8.50 -19.54
N ASP A 206 -9.19 7.80 -18.50
CA ASP A 206 -9.31 8.35 -17.15
C ASP A 206 -7.93 8.57 -16.50
N PHE A 207 -6.92 7.85 -16.98
CA PHE A 207 -5.54 7.95 -16.48
C PHE A 207 -4.70 8.96 -17.25
N TYR A 208 -5.15 9.48 -18.37
CA TYR A 208 -4.35 10.46 -19.09
C TYR A 208 -4.16 11.72 -18.27
N SER A 209 -2.90 12.10 -18.08
CA SER A 209 -2.58 13.35 -17.43
C SER A 209 -3.09 14.52 -18.27
N LEU A 210 -3.94 15.34 -17.70
CA LEU A 210 -4.39 16.60 -18.31
C LEU A 210 -3.27 17.63 -18.35
N THR A 211 -2.13 17.35 -17.73
CA THR A 211 -0.95 18.21 -17.76
C THR A 211 -0.23 18.02 -19.09
N VAL A 212 -0.43 18.95 -20.01
CA VAL A 212 0.14 18.91 -21.37
C VAL A 212 1.68 18.91 -21.35
N ASN A 213 2.26 19.63 -20.39
CA ASN A 213 3.70 19.64 -20.15
C ASN A 213 3.98 20.09 -18.71
N TYR A 214 4.79 19.30 -17.98
CA TYR A 214 5.26 19.73 -16.66
C TYR A 214 6.61 20.42 -16.82
N VAL A 215 6.58 21.74 -16.73
CA VAL A 215 7.79 22.55 -16.66
C VAL A 215 7.88 23.16 -15.27
N SER A 216 8.96 22.88 -14.55
CA SER A 216 9.23 23.55 -13.29
C SER A 216 9.36 25.06 -13.52
N VAL A 217 8.72 25.86 -12.69
CA VAL A 217 8.87 27.32 -12.74
C VAL A 217 10.34 27.75 -12.61
N ASN A 218 11.15 26.93 -11.93
CA ASN A 218 12.58 27.17 -11.78
C ASN A 218 13.38 26.97 -13.07
N ASP A 219 12.86 26.17 -14.00
CA ASP A 219 13.51 25.84 -15.28
C ASP A 219 12.92 26.67 -16.45
N LEU A 220 11.90 27.50 -16.17
CA LEU A 220 11.24 28.31 -17.19
C LEU A 220 12.01 29.61 -17.39
N ASP A 221 12.57 29.84 -18.57
CA ASP A 221 13.24 31.09 -18.93
C ASP A 221 12.28 32.09 -19.59
N SER A 222 11.41 31.58 -20.46
CA SER A 222 10.38 32.40 -21.10
C SER A 222 9.15 31.58 -21.46
N LEU A 223 7.99 32.23 -21.53
CA LEU A 223 6.73 31.66 -21.98
C LEU A 223 6.20 32.52 -23.14
N GLU A 224 6.04 31.92 -24.31
CA GLU A 224 5.41 32.56 -25.47
C GLU A 224 4.00 31.99 -25.66
N ILE A 225 2.99 32.86 -25.65
CA ILE A 225 1.59 32.49 -25.86
C ILE A 225 1.17 33.10 -27.19
N LYS A 226 0.80 32.25 -28.17
CA LYS A 226 0.23 32.68 -29.46
C LYS A 226 -1.26 32.46 -29.44
N SER A 227 -2.02 33.53 -29.68
CA SER A 227 -3.48 33.49 -29.76
C SER A 227 -3.97 34.32 -30.92
N ASP A 228 -5.24 34.13 -31.31
CA ASP A 228 -5.88 34.91 -32.36
C ASP A 228 -5.98 36.42 -31.99
N ASP A 229 -5.90 36.72 -30.71
CA ASP A 229 -5.93 38.11 -30.17
C ASP A 229 -4.53 38.74 -30.10
N GLY A 230 -3.47 38.02 -30.42
CA GLY A 230 -2.08 38.46 -30.41
C GLY A 230 -1.12 37.55 -29.69
N ASP A 231 0.16 37.79 -29.91
CA ASP A 231 1.25 37.02 -29.29
C ASP A 231 1.69 37.74 -28.01
N HIS A 232 1.86 36.97 -26.95
CA HIS A 232 2.35 37.48 -25.67
C HIS A 232 3.59 36.70 -25.25
N THR A 233 4.65 37.40 -24.86
CA THR A 233 5.87 36.80 -24.32
C THR A 233 6.08 37.32 -22.91
N VAL A 234 6.33 36.37 -22.00
CA VAL A 234 6.69 36.62 -20.59
C VAL A 234 8.06 36.09 -20.34
N ASP A 235 9.02 36.92 -20.01
CA ASP A 235 10.36 36.51 -19.60
C ASP A 235 10.42 36.38 -18.07
N VAL A 236 11.03 35.32 -17.60
CA VAL A 236 11.20 35.06 -16.17
C VAL A 236 12.53 35.66 -15.71
N VAL A 237 12.44 36.69 -14.89
CA VAL A 237 13.62 37.29 -14.27
C VAL A 237 13.79 36.73 -12.88
N ARG A 238 14.92 36.05 -12.63
CA ARG A 238 15.29 35.52 -11.30
C ARG A 238 16.24 36.48 -10.62
N GLU A 239 15.83 37.02 -9.49
CA GLU A 239 16.73 37.74 -8.61
C GLU A 239 17.51 36.75 -7.76
N THR A 240 18.82 36.66 -7.94
CA THR A 240 19.70 35.94 -7.00
C THR A 240 19.78 36.76 -5.73
N ALA A 241 19.28 36.23 -4.62
CA ALA A 241 19.52 36.82 -3.31
C ALA A 241 21.03 36.95 -3.13
N LYS A 242 21.50 38.21 -3.04
CA LYS A 242 22.89 38.50 -2.72
C LYS A 242 23.11 37.99 -1.30
N ALA A 243 23.99 37.03 -1.12
CA ALA A 243 24.46 36.65 0.20
C ALA A 243 24.98 37.92 0.88
N GLU A 244 24.33 38.35 1.93
CA GLU A 244 24.89 39.38 2.81
C GLU A 244 26.08 38.73 3.50
N ASP A 245 27.30 39.21 3.17
CA ASP A 245 28.51 38.91 3.90
C ASP A 245 28.26 39.34 5.34
N GLU A 246 28.20 38.41 6.27
CA GLU A 246 28.32 38.67 7.70
C GLU A 246 29.74 39.19 7.97
N GLU A 247 29.93 40.50 7.93
CA GLU A 247 31.09 41.12 8.52
C GLU A 247 30.96 40.97 10.05
N GLU A 248 31.84 40.17 10.62
CA GLU A 248 32.15 40.15 12.05
C GLU A 248 32.56 41.55 12.48
N SER A 249 31.73 42.26 13.24
CA SER A 249 32.16 43.45 13.96
C SER A 249 32.52 43.06 15.38
N ASP A 250 33.82 43.04 15.61
CA ASP A 250 34.44 43.02 16.94
C ASP A 250 33.89 44.18 17.77
N THR A 251 33.32 43.79 18.91
CA THR A 251 33.00 44.69 20.01
C THR A 251 34.21 45.12 20.74
N ASP A 252 34.57 46.38 20.67
CA ASP A 252 35.36 46.97 21.75
C ASP A 252 34.50 47.98 22.53
N THR A 253 34.44 47.68 23.81
CA THR A 253 33.86 48.44 24.90
C THR A 253 34.67 49.70 25.10
N ASP A 254 34.06 50.85 25.15
CA ASP A 254 34.48 51.88 26.11
C ASP A 254 33.36 52.83 26.52
N THR A 255 33.47 53.15 27.78
CA THR A 255 32.63 53.85 28.70
C THR A 255 32.66 55.34 28.49
N SER A 256 31.63 56.05 28.85
CA SER A 256 31.48 57.34 29.56
C SER A 256 30.59 58.32 28.81
N ASP A 257 29.51 58.57 29.42
CA ASP A 257 29.28 59.67 30.38
C ASP A 257 28.60 60.92 29.78
N GLU A 258 27.57 61.26 30.46
CA GLU A 258 26.98 62.58 30.72
C GLU A 258 26.24 63.42 29.65
N SER A 259 25.04 63.67 30.06
CA SER A 259 24.51 65.00 30.33
C SER A 259 23.60 65.64 29.31
N SER A 260 22.41 65.70 29.82
CA SER A 260 21.52 66.87 29.96
C SER A 260 20.97 67.64 28.75
N ALA A 261 19.66 67.78 28.89
CA ALA A 261 18.85 68.99 28.81
C ALA A 261 18.40 69.43 27.40
N ASP A 262 17.15 69.45 27.29
CA ASP A 262 16.15 70.51 27.43
C ASP A 262 15.64 71.15 26.10
N VAL A 263 14.35 71.18 26.05
CA VAL A 263 13.44 72.27 25.58
C VAL A 263 13.42 72.58 24.05
N ASP A 264 12.33 72.35 23.39
CA ASP A 264 11.12 73.17 23.18
C ASP A 264 10.03 72.37 22.44
#